data_a9e5be8a0ff57643aa2d5d3a4ffd775a
#
_entry.id   a9e5be8a0ff57643aa2d5d3a4ffd775a
#
_cell.length_a   1.000
_cell.length_b   1.000
_cell.length_c   1.000
_cell.angle_alpha   90.00
_cell.angle_beta   90.00
_cell.angle_gamma   90.00
#
_symmetry.space_group_name_H-M   'P 1'
#
loop_
_entity.id
_entity.type
_entity.pdbx_description
1 polymer ?
#
loop_
_entity_poly.entity_id
_entity_poly.type
_entity_poly.pdbx_seq_one_letter_code
_entity_poly.pdbx_strand_id
1 'polypeptide(L)'
;TENTERIIQIIEESFSEDQVSLFSELMLSARLYEFLALFKQTTEHSITRGQLRNPHIREAIAYIRSYYATPMTIQSLAEALCLNRSYLSSIFKREMGVTLQQYLTDHRLTRAAELLGLKNFSIDEIAEYSGYRDTLVFSKAFKRKYAVTPTAYRKAEYEKREQYNENTVHRF
;
A
#
# COMPACT_ATOMS: atom_id res chain seq x y z
N THR A 1 -7.41 7.99 -23.57
CA THR A 1 -7.46 9.18 -22.70
C THR A 1 -6.09 9.86 -22.75
N GLU A 2 -6.05 11.19 -22.66
CA GLU A 2 -4.83 12.02 -22.76
C GLU A 2 -3.66 11.49 -21.87
N ASN A 3 -3.94 11.04 -20.67
CA ASN A 3 -2.94 10.44 -19.76
C ASN A 3 -2.40 9.10 -20.26
N THR A 4 -3.20 8.29 -20.94
CA THR A 4 -2.76 6.99 -21.48
C THR A 4 -1.84 7.19 -22.69
N GLU A 5 -2.14 8.14 -23.54
CA GLU A 5 -1.30 8.51 -24.68
C GLU A 5 0.04 9.08 -24.21
N ARG A 6 0.03 9.93 -23.17
CA ARG A 6 1.24 10.47 -22.55
C ARG A 6 2.13 9.40 -21.93
N ILE A 7 1.54 8.37 -21.29
CA ILE A 7 2.28 7.22 -20.74
C ILE A 7 2.97 6.43 -21.86
N ILE A 8 2.26 6.15 -22.95
CA ILE A 8 2.82 5.43 -24.10
C ILE A 8 3.99 6.24 -24.70
N GLN A 9 3.81 7.54 -24.89
CA GLN A 9 4.85 8.42 -25.41
C GLN A 9 6.12 8.40 -24.53
N ILE A 10 5.99 8.50 -23.20
CA ILE A 10 7.14 8.44 -22.26
C ILE A 10 7.89 7.10 -22.39
N ILE A 11 7.15 5.99 -22.55
CA ILE A 11 7.76 4.66 -22.73
C ILE A 11 8.54 4.61 -24.06
N GLU A 12 7.93 5.01 -25.17
CA GLU A 12 8.57 4.98 -26.49
C GLU A 12 9.82 5.86 -26.54
N GLU A 13 9.75 7.09 -25.99
CA GLU A 13 10.89 7.99 -25.91
C GLU A 13 12.04 7.44 -25.03
N SER A 14 11.72 6.67 -23.98
CA SER A 14 12.72 6.07 -23.07
C SER A 14 13.51 4.93 -23.72
N PHE A 15 12.95 4.23 -24.69
CA PHE A 15 13.61 3.13 -25.42
C PHE A 15 14.41 3.57 -26.64
N SER A 16 14.34 4.84 -27.06
CA SER A 16 14.99 5.34 -28.28
C SER A 16 16.39 5.92 -28.06
N GLU A 17 16.93 5.96 -26.83
CA GLU A 17 18.20 6.59 -26.53
C GLU A 17 19.36 5.58 -26.46
N ASP A 18 20.22 5.59 -27.50
CA ASP A 18 21.35 4.67 -27.71
C ASP A 18 22.67 5.12 -27.04
N GLN A 19 22.65 5.99 -26.01
CA GLN A 19 23.87 6.43 -25.33
C GLN A 19 23.75 6.45 -23.79
N VAL A 20 24.52 5.58 -23.15
CA VAL A 20 24.74 5.53 -21.70
C VAL A 20 25.66 6.68 -21.28
N SER A 21 25.11 7.86 -21.04
CA SER A 21 25.80 8.96 -20.35
C SER A 21 25.08 9.27 -19.04
N LEU A 22 25.79 9.92 -18.09
CA LEU A 22 25.19 10.39 -16.82
C LEU A 22 23.92 11.24 -17.06
N PHE A 23 23.90 11.97 -18.17
CA PHE A 23 22.75 12.78 -18.61
C PHE A 23 21.56 11.88 -18.99
N SER A 24 21.80 10.77 -19.68
CA SER A 24 20.76 9.80 -20.07
C SER A 24 20.16 9.12 -18.82
N GLU A 25 20.96 8.79 -17.82
CA GLU A 25 20.46 8.21 -16.55
C GLU A 25 19.58 9.21 -15.79
N LEU A 26 19.98 10.49 -15.74
CA LEU A 26 19.19 11.53 -15.11
C LEU A 26 17.86 11.76 -15.85
N MET A 27 17.90 11.78 -17.18
CA MET A 27 16.69 11.93 -18.01
C MET A 27 15.77 10.71 -17.87
N LEU A 28 16.32 9.50 -17.85
CA LEU A 28 15.54 8.29 -17.62
C LEU A 28 14.89 8.28 -16.23
N SER A 29 15.61 8.72 -15.21
CA SER A 29 15.09 8.86 -13.86
C SER A 29 13.95 9.88 -13.79
N ALA A 30 14.11 11.04 -14.44
CA ALA A 30 13.08 12.07 -14.51
C ALA A 30 11.80 11.56 -15.20
N ARG A 31 11.95 10.85 -16.32
CA ARG A 31 10.81 10.21 -17.04
C ARG A 31 10.13 9.14 -16.21
N LEU A 32 10.89 8.34 -15.46
CA LEU A 32 10.35 7.35 -14.53
C LEU A 32 9.52 8.02 -13.41
N TYR A 33 9.99 9.13 -12.84
CA TYR A 33 9.23 9.88 -11.86
C TYR A 33 7.96 10.49 -12.47
N GLU A 34 8.02 11.02 -13.67
CA GLU A 34 6.85 11.53 -14.40
C GLU A 34 5.84 10.41 -14.65
N PHE A 35 6.29 9.26 -15.14
CA PHE A 35 5.45 8.06 -15.31
C PHE A 35 4.78 7.63 -14.01
N LEU A 36 5.54 7.52 -12.90
CA LEU A 36 5.00 7.15 -11.60
C LEU A 36 3.99 8.17 -11.08
N ALA A 37 4.22 9.47 -11.31
CA ALA A 37 3.28 10.53 -10.93
C ALA A 37 1.96 10.43 -11.73
N LEU A 38 2.04 10.21 -13.04
CA LEU A 38 0.86 10.03 -13.91
C LEU A 38 0.13 8.72 -13.59
N PHE A 39 0.86 7.64 -13.35
CA PHE A 39 0.30 6.35 -12.97
C PHE A 39 -0.43 6.44 -11.62
N LYS A 40 0.18 7.10 -10.63
CA LYS A 40 -0.45 7.39 -9.33
C LYS A 40 -1.72 8.21 -9.51
N GLN A 41 -1.67 9.27 -10.30
CA GLN A 41 -2.83 10.12 -10.58
C GLN A 41 -3.96 9.35 -11.27
N THR A 42 -3.64 8.47 -12.23
CA THR A 42 -4.62 7.65 -12.95
C THR A 42 -5.24 6.61 -12.04
N THR A 43 -4.44 5.93 -11.19
CA THR A 43 -4.91 4.91 -10.26
C THR A 43 -5.74 5.51 -9.13
N GLU A 44 -5.34 6.63 -8.55
CA GLU A 44 -6.12 7.33 -7.53
C GLU A 44 -7.46 7.82 -8.08
N HIS A 45 -7.51 8.26 -9.34
CA HIS A 45 -8.76 8.69 -9.99
C HIS A 45 -9.70 7.51 -10.29
N SER A 46 -9.17 6.34 -10.66
CA SER A 46 -10.00 5.19 -11.02
C SER A 46 -10.63 4.49 -9.81
N ILE A 47 -9.90 4.40 -8.70
CA ILE A 47 -10.37 3.68 -7.51
C ILE A 47 -11.25 4.57 -6.60
N THR A 48 -11.02 5.89 -6.58
CA THR A 48 -11.64 6.78 -5.59
C THR A 48 -12.86 7.54 -6.13
N ARG A 49 -12.95 7.82 -7.42
CA ARG A 49 -14.05 8.64 -7.99
C ARG A 49 -15.37 7.91 -8.19
N GLY A 50 -15.35 6.59 -8.32
CA GLY A 50 -16.57 5.83 -8.62
C GLY A 50 -17.44 5.39 -7.43
N GLN A 51 -16.88 5.28 -6.23
CA GLN A 51 -17.54 4.54 -5.15
C GLN A 51 -17.74 5.29 -3.81
N LEU A 52 -16.96 6.32 -3.49
CA LEU A 52 -17.08 7.02 -2.19
C LEU A 52 -17.67 8.43 -2.39
N ARG A 53 -19.00 8.56 -2.25
CA ARG A 53 -19.70 9.85 -2.36
C ARG A 53 -19.43 10.78 -1.17
N ASN A 54 -19.17 10.22 0.03
CA ASN A 54 -19.03 11.01 1.25
C ASN A 54 -17.57 11.52 1.43
N PRO A 55 -17.33 12.84 1.47
CA PRO A 55 -16.01 13.41 1.65
C PRO A 55 -15.34 12.98 2.97
N HIS A 56 -16.10 12.86 4.07
CA HIS A 56 -15.56 12.44 5.36
C HIS A 56 -15.00 11.01 5.34
N ILE A 57 -15.60 10.12 4.54
CA ILE A 57 -15.07 8.76 4.37
C ILE A 57 -13.74 8.78 3.61
N ARG A 58 -13.62 9.61 2.57
CA ARG A 58 -12.35 9.77 1.84
C ARG A 58 -11.24 10.30 2.72
N GLU A 59 -11.56 11.33 3.51
CA GLU A 59 -10.62 11.92 4.48
C GLU A 59 -10.20 10.89 5.55
N ALA A 60 -11.14 10.12 6.10
CA ALA A 60 -10.84 9.07 7.07
C ALA A 60 -9.92 8.00 6.49
N ILE A 61 -10.17 7.55 5.25
CA ILE A 61 -9.32 6.58 4.56
C ILE A 61 -7.92 7.16 4.29
N ALA A 62 -7.84 8.41 3.83
CA ALA A 62 -6.57 9.08 3.58
C ALA A 62 -5.75 9.22 4.87
N TYR A 63 -6.42 9.62 5.97
CA TYR A 63 -5.79 9.72 7.28
C TYR A 63 -5.27 8.36 7.78
N ILE A 64 -6.08 7.30 7.69
CA ILE A 64 -5.65 5.94 8.05
C ILE A 64 -4.43 5.52 7.24
N ARG A 65 -4.42 5.73 5.94
CA ARG A 65 -3.31 5.38 5.05
C ARG A 65 -2.01 6.11 5.39
N SER A 66 -2.11 7.35 5.82
CA SER A 66 -0.94 8.17 6.19
C SER A 66 -0.40 7.86 7.59
N TYR A 67 -1.28 7.49 8.53
CA TYR A 67 -0.93 7.40 9.95
C TYR A 67 -1.16 6.02 10.58
N TYR A 68 -1.42 4.97 9.79
CA TYR A 68 -1.73 3.61 10.31
C TYR A 68 -0.66 3.06 11.27
N ALA A 69 0.61 3.38 11.05
CA ALA A 69 1.73 2.91 11.86
C ALA A 69 1.82 3.60 13.24
N THR A 70 1.16 4.73 13.41
CA THR A 70 1.16 5.47 14.68
C THR A 70 0.13 4.91 15.67
N PRO A 71 0.27 5.22 16.97
CA PRO A 71 -0.75 4.89 17.97
C PRO A 71 -2.04 5.67 17.72
N MET A 72 -2.86 5.20 16.79
CA MET A 72 -4.12 5.84 16.41
C MET A 72 -5.30 5.09 17.01
N THR A 73 -6.24 5.85 17.56
CA THR A 73 -7.56 5.39 18.00
C THR A 73 -8.65 5.95 17.08
N ILE A 74 -9.83 5.34 17.07
CA ILE A 74 -10.98 5.88 16.31
C ILE A 74 -11.42 7.24 16.89
N GLN A 75 -11.18 7.47 18.18
CA GLN A 75 -11.44 8.75 18.81
C GLN A 75 -10.50 9.83 18.25
N SER A 76 -9.18 9.59 18.24
CA SER A 76 -8.21 10.54 17.70
C SER A 76 -8.38 10.81 16.21
N LEU A 77 -8.81 9.79 15.43
CA LEU A 77 -9.18 9.97 14.02
C LEU A 77 -10.38 10.93 13.87
N ALA A 78 -11.44 10.74 14.66
CA ALA A 78 -12.61 11.59 14.58
C ALA A 78 -12.28 13.05 14.99
N GLU A 79 -11.47 13.23 16.03
CA GLU A 79 -10.98 14.54 16.46
C GLU A 79 -10.15 15.23 15.37
N ALA A 80 -9.23 14.51 14.72
CA ALA A 80 -8.41 15.06 13.63
C ALA A 80 -9.24 15.51 12.43
N LEU A 81 -10.40 14.90 12.21
CA LEU A 81 -11.35 15.27 11.15
C LEU A 81 -12.43 16.26 11.62
N CYS A 82 -12.36 16.76 12.86
CA CYS A 82 -13.37 17.62 13.47
C CYS A 82 -14.78 17.00 13.43
N LEU A 83 -14.90 15.69 13.59
CA LEU A 83 -16.15 14.93 13.54
C LEU A 83 -16.47 14.27 14.87
N ASN A 84 -17.76 14.05 15.11
CA ASN A 84 -18.20 13.20 16.21
C ASN A 84 -17.86 11.73 15.91
N ARG A 85 -17.28 11.01 16.89
CA ARG A 85 -16.87 9.60 16.76
C ARG A 85 -18.02 8.69 16.34
N SER A 86 -19.21 8.86 16.95
CA SER A 86 -20.37 8.02 16.66
C SER A 86 -20.88 8.26 15.24
N TYR A 87 -20.91 9.53 14.81
CA TYR A 87 -21.27 9.89 13.44
C TYR A 87 -20.30 9.26 12.43
N LEU A 88 -18.99 9.48 12.60
CA LEU A 88 -17.96 8.92 11.69
C LEU A 88 -18.06 7.40 11.63
N SER A 89 -18.19 6.72 12.78
CA SER A 89 -18.30 5.25 12.84
C SER A 89 -19.53 4.73 12.11
N SER A 90 -20.66 5.41 12.28
CA SER A 90 -21.93 5.05 11.65
C SER A 90 -21.90 5.19 10.13
N ILE A 91 -21.46 6.36 9.62
CA ILE A 91 -21.39 6.59 8.18
C ILE A 91 -20.35 5.68 7.52
N PHE A 92 -19.19 5.45 8.16
CA PHE A 92 -18.16 4.57 7.63
C PHE A 92 -18.67 3.13 7.49
N LYS A 93 -19.29 2.58 8.55
CA LYS A 93 -19.86 1.23 8.50
C LYS A 93 -20.96 1.09 7.44
N ARG A 94 -21.81 2.12 7.30
CA ARG A 94 -22.89 2.13 6.30
C ARG A 94 -22.36 2.11 4.88
N GLU A 95 -21.31 2.89 4.58
CA GLU A 95 -20.79 3.03 3.21
C GLU A 95 -19.73 1.97 2.85
N MET A 96 -18.91 1.57 3.83
CA MET A 96 -17.81 0.62 3.61
C MET A 96 -18.17 -0.84 3.95
N GLY A 97 -19.31 -1.08 4.61
CA GLY A 97 -19.71 -2.41 5.06
C GLY A 97 -18.92 -2.96 6.26
N VAL A 98 -17.80 -2.33 6.62
CA VAL A 98 -16.92 -2.72 7.72
C VAL A 98 -16.74 -1.57 8.72
N THR A 99 -16.37 -1.87 9.96
CA THR A 99 -16.08 -0.83 10.95
C THR A 99 -14.73 -0.16 10.66
N LEU A 100 -14.54 1.09 11.12
CA LEU A 100 -13.25 1.79 11.08
C LEU A 100 -12.11 0.98 11.70
N GLN A 101 -12.37 0.29 12.83
CA GLN A 101 -11.39 -0.54 13.51
C GLN A 101 -11.00 -1.76 12.66
N GLN A 102 -11.96 -2.40 12.01
CA GLN A 102 -11.70 -3.50 11.09
C GLN A 102 -10.88 -3.03 9.90
N TYR A 103 -11.25 -1.89 9.31
CA TYR A 103 -10.52 -1.29 8.18
C TYR A 103 -9.06 -0.95 8.55
N LEU A 104 -8.83 -0.30 9.71
CA LEU A 104 -7.49 0.01 10.19
C LEU A 104 -6.66 -1.26 10.42
N THR A 105 -7.25 -2.26 11.10
CA THR A 105 -6.59 -3.54 11.35
C THR A 105 -6.23 -4.24 10.04
N ASP A 106 -7.16 -4.26 9.10
CA ASP A 106 -6.97 -4.89 7.79
C ASP A 106 -5.86 -4.20 7.00
N HIS A 107 -5.86 -2.86 6.99
CA HIS A 107 -4.82 -2.06 6.34
C HIS A 107 -3.44 -2.32 6.95
N ARG A 108 -3.30 -2.33 8.28
CA ARG A 108 -2.06 -2.65 8.99
C ARG A 108 -1.51 -4.02 8.62
N LEU A 109 -2.38 -5.04 8.60
CA LEU A 109 -1.97 -6.41 8.26
C LEU A 109 -1.61 -6.57 6.78
N THR A 110 -2.25 -5.84 5.89
CA THR A 110 -1.87 -5.82 4.46
C THR A 110 -0.48 -5.22 4.29
N ARG A 111 -0.18 -4.10 4.96
CA ARG A 111 1.17 -3.52 4.94
C ARG A 111 2.23 -4.43 5.57
N ALA A 112 1.88 -5.13 6.65
CA ALA A 112 2.77 -6.14 7.23
C ALA A 112 3.09 -7.28 6.26
N ALA A 113 2.11 -7.75 5.49
CA ALA A 113 2.33 -8.79 4.49
C ALA A 113 3.29 -8.33 3.37
N GLU A 114 3.19 -7.07 2.93
CA GLU A 114 4.13 -6.48 1.99
C GLU A 114 5.56 -6.43 2.56
N LEU A 115 5.72 -5.99 3.81
CA LEU A 115 7.01 -5.94 4.51
C LEU A 115 7.62 -7.32 4.73
N LEU A 116 6.81 -8.35 5.01
CA LEU A 116 7.26 -9.74 5.14
C LEU A 116 7.91 -10.27 3.86
N GLY A 117 7.51 -9.76 2.71
CA GLY A 117 8.16 -10.07 1.43
C GLY A 117 9.55 -9.42 1.26
N LEU A 118 9.98 -8.50 2.13
CA LEU A 118 11.29 -7.85 2.10
C LEU A 118 12.22 -8.55 3.09
N LYS A 119 13.46 -8.88 2.67
CA LYS A 119 14.41 -9.69 3.48
C LYS A 119 14.98 -9.01 4.72
N ASN A 120 14.79 -7.69 4.89
CA ASN A 120 15.62 -6.86 5.77
C ASN A 120 15.01 -6.57 7.16
N PHE A 121 13.83 -7.08 7.49
CA PHE A 121 13.15 -6.76 8.75
C PHE A 121 12.85 -8.00 9.60
N SER A 122 13.05 -7.92 10.91
CA SER A 122 12.59 -8.92 11.88
C SER A 122 11.06 -8.91 11.98
N ILE A 123 10.47 -9.93 12.61
CA ILE A 123 9.01 -9.97 12.85
C ILE A 123 8.59 -8.85 13.83
N ASP A 124 9.46 -8.53 14.79
CA ASP A 124 9.22 -7.46 15.78
C ASP A 124 9.21 -6.08 15.11
N GLU A 125 10.20 -5.80 14.25
CA GLU A 125 10.23 -4.55 13.47
C GLU A 125 9.02 -4.42 12.55
N ILE A 126 8.60 -5.50 11.89
CA ILE A 126 7.41 -5.49 11.04
C ILE A 126 6.14 -5.23 11.86
N ALA A 127 6.04 -5.80 13.05
CA ALA A 127 4.93 -5.51 13.96
C ALA A 127 4.88 -4.02 14.30
N GLU A 128 6.03 -3.44 14.69
CA GLU A 128 6.15 -2.02 15.02
C GLU A 128 5.83 -1.12 13.82
N TYR A 129 6.44 -1.33 12.66
CA TYR A 129 6.19 -0.56 11.43
C TYR A 129 4.74 -0.70 10.92
N SER A 130 4.05 -1.75 11.33
CA SER A 130 2.63 -1.95 11.03
C SER A 130 1.70 -1.38 12.12
N GLY A 131 2.24 -0.68 13.13
CA GLY A 131 1.49 -0.01 14.18
C GLY A 131 1.04 -0.93 15.33
N TYR A 132 1.71 -2.06 15.53
CA TYR A 132 1.50 -2.95 16.68
C TYR A 132 2.62 -2.75 17.69
N ARG A 133 2.25 -2.51 18.95
CA ARG A 133 3.20 -2.42 20.08
C ARG A 133 3.63 -3.77 20.63
N ASP A 134 2.88 -4.81 20.33
CA ASP A 134 3.06 -6.16 20.83
C ASP A 134 3.04 -7.16 19.67
N THR A 135 4.15 -7.86 19.50
CA THR A 135 4.37 -8.86 18.44
C THR A 135 3.46 -10.08 18.58
N LEU A 136 3.04 -10.44 19.80
CA LEU A 136 2.11 -11.55 20.00
C LEU A 136 0.70 -11.16 19.53
N VAL A 137 0.28 -9.93 19.83
CA VAL A 137 -1.00 -9.38 19.34
C VAL A 137 -0.99 -9.30 17.83
N PHE A 138 0.11 -8.80 17.24
CA PHE A 138 0.33 -8.78 15.79
C PHE A 138 0.21 -10.18 15.19
N SER A 139 0.99 -11.14 15.70
CA SER A 139 1.05 -12.51 15.16
C SER A 139 -0.31 -13.21 15.21
N LYS A 140 -1.09 -13.02 16.30
CA LYS A 140 -2.46 -13.53 16.41
C LYS A 140 -3.40 -12.88 15.39
N ALA A 141 -3.33 -11.56 15.23
CA ALA A 141 -4.14 -10.84 14.25
C ALA A 141 -3.79 -11.25 12.81
N PHE A 142 -2.49 -11.39 12.52
CA PHE A 142 -1.99 -11.82 11.22
C PHE A 142 -2.46 -13.23 10.87
N LYS A 143 -2.28 -14.19 11.81
CA LYS A 143 -2.75 -15.57 11.61
C LYS A 143 -4.26 -15.65 11.41
N ARG A 144 -5.04 -14.81 12.09
CA ARG A 144 -6.50 -14.75 11.88
C ARG A 144 -6.88 -14.29 10.48
N LYS A 145 -6.11 -13.34 9.87
CA LYS A 145 -6.38 -12.82 8.53
C LYS A 145 -5.88 -13.75 7.43
N TYR A 146 -4.64 -14.25 7.56
CA TYR A 146 -3.95 -15.00 6.49
C TYR A 146 -3.92 -16.51 6.70
N ALA A 147 -4.50 -17.00 7.80
CA ALA A 147 -4.52 -18.40 8.22
C ALA A 147 -3.15 -19.02 8.57
N VAL A 148 -2.06 -18.30 8.37
CA VAL A 148 -0.67 -18.70 8.66
C VAL A 148 0.04 -17.68 9.54
N THR A 149 1.10 -18.10 10.23
CA THR A 149 1.92 -17.18 11.04
C THR A 149 2.75 -16.24 10.13
N PRO A 150 3.17 -15.04 10.63
CA PRO A 150 4.04 -14.15 9.88
C PRO A 150 5.31 -14.84 9.36
N THR A 151 5.95 -15.69 10.18
CA THR A 151 7.15 -16.43 9.80
C THR A 151 6.89 -17.44 8.68
N ALA A 152 5.78 -18.17 8.74
CA ALA A 152 5.39 -19.13 7.69
C ALA A 152 5.02 -18.39 6.39
N TYR A 153 4.33 -17.26 6.48
CA TYR A 153 4.01 -16.41 5.34
C TYR A 153 5.27 -15.91 4.65
N ARG A 154 6.26 -15.40 5.42
CA ARG A 154 7.56 -14.96 4.91
C ARG A 154 8.26 -16.08 4.14
N LYS A 155 8.35 -17.28 4.74
CA LYS A 155 9.00 -18.42 4.12
C LYS A 155 8.37 -18.76 2.75
N ALA A 156 7.05 -18.83 2.71
CA ALA A 156 6.32 -19.10 1.47
C ALA A 156 6.52 -18.02 0.38
N GLU A 157 6.61 -16.74 0.77
CA GLU A 157 6.88 -15.65 -0.19
C GLU A 157 8.31 -15.71 -0.75
N TYR A 158 9.28 -16.14 0.04
CA TYR A 158 10.66 -16.32 -0.45
C TYR A 158 10.78 -17.51 -1.40
N GLU A 159 10.20 -18.65 -1.06
CA GLU A 159 10.19 -19.83 -1.92
C GLU A 159 9.56 -19.54 -3.29
N LYS A 160 8.46 -18.79 -3.33
CA LYS A 160 7.84 -18.35 -4.59
C LYS A 160 8.76 -17.48 -5.45
N ARG A 161 9.50 -16.56 -4.82
CA ARG A 161 10.43 -15.65 -5.52
C ARG A 161 11.63 -16.39 -6.08
N GLU A 162 12.18 -17.35 -5.33
CA GLU A 162 13.29 -18.18 -5.78
C GLU A 162 12.88 -19.03 -6.99
N GLN A 163 11.72 -19.68 -6.93
CA GLN A 163 11.16 -20.43 -8.06
C GLN A 163 10.92 -19.56 -9.31
N TYR A 164 10.46 -18.33 -9.11
CA TYR A 164 10.26 -17.40 -10.22
C TYR A 164 11.58 -17.00 -10.88
N ASN A 165 12.61 -16.71 -10.08
CA ASN A 165 13.95 -16.36 -10.59
C ASN A 165 14.61 -17.53 -11.32
N GLU A 166 14.55 -18.75 -10.80
CA GLU A 166 15.07 -19.95 -11.45
C GLU A 166 14.40 -20.20 -12.82
N ASN A 167 13.08 -20.09 -12.88
CA ASN A 167 12.33 -20.26 -14.13
C ASN A 167 12.59 -19.15 -15.16
N THR A 168 13.06 -17.98 -14.73
CA THR A 168 13.38 -16.85 -15.62
C THR A 168 14.79 -16.97 -16.17
N VAL A 169 15.76 -17.47 -15.38
CA VAL A 169 17.16 -17.67 -15.81
C VAL A 169 17.30 -18.79 -16.84
N HIS A 170 16.45 -19.81 -16.82
CA HIS A 170 16.48 -20.91 -17.78
C HIS A 170 15.77 -20.62 -19.12
N ARG A 171 15.30 -19.42 -19.35
CA ARG A 171 14.63 -18.99 -20.60
C ARG A 171 15.51 -18.19 -21.56
N PHE A 172 16.78 -17.96 -21.22
CA PHE A 172 17.75 -17.26 -22.09
C PHE A 172 18.92 -18.20 -22.48
#